data_0c26848a7e939915929ecf40e1433908
#
_entry.id   0c26848a7e939915929ecf40e1433908
#
_cell.length_a   1.000
_cell.length_b   1.000
_cell.length_c   1.000
_cell.angle_alpha   90.00
_cell.angle_beta   90.00
_cell.angle_gamma   90.00
#
_symmetry.space_group_name_H-M   'P 1'
#
loop_
_entity.id
_entity.type
_entity.pdbx_description
1 polymer ?
#
loop_
_entity_poly.entity_id
_entity_poly.type
_entity_poly.pdbx_seq_one_letter_code
_entity_poly.pdbx_strand_id
1 'polypeptide(L)'
;GAHICEFGYVLTNDKFEILDRDFFLINPERKFNLTGRKDQRDLQLHFSEEEYYNSPLFTEYYGRIKNLIEAKDQLVIGHAISNDAGFLRTACRIYKRPPINFEFYDSQKMYSEFFNNKSSISLENAGEKLHLERVNYLHKSDDDAFLTMTLVQTMCKLMELPLEQFILLCPTSKGESKWNKIHYFSEDFNEIV
;
A
#
# COMPACT_ATOMS: atom_id res chain seq x y z
N GLY A 1 -2.98 5.22 17.15
CA GLY A 1 -2.45 5.05 15.80
C GLY A 1 -3.57 4.98 14.79
N ALA A 2 -3.28 5.21 13.52
CA ALA A 2 -4.26 5.08 12.45
C ALA A 2 -4.61 3.60 12.24
N HIS A 3 -5.90 3.31 12.00
CA HIS A 3 -6.41 1.98 11.76
C HIS A 3 -6.54 1.74 10.26
N ILE A 4 -6.33 0.50 9.84
CA ILE A 4 -6.60 0.07 8.48
C ILE A 4 -8.11 -0.06 8.30
N CYS A 5 -8.65 0.46 7.20
CA CYS A 5 -10.07 0.34 6.87
C CYS A 5 -10.31 -0.23 5.46
N GLU A 6 -9.27 -0.33 4.67
CA GLU A 6 -9.36 -0.87 3.32
C GLU A 6 -8.02 -1.48 2.91
N PHE A 7 -8.05 -2.53 2.12
CA PHE A 7 -6.89 -3.13 1.48
C PHE A 7 -7.24 -3.48 0.05
N GLY A 8 -6.45 -3.00 -0.90
CA GLY A 8 -6.60 -3.32 -2.31
C GLY A 8 -5.25 -3.67 -2.94
N TYR A 9 -5.31 -4.45 -4.01
CA TYR A 9 -4.13 -4.87 -4.73
C TYR A 9 -4.42 -5.17 -6.19
N VAL A 10 -3.37 -5.15 -6.98
CA VAL A 10 -3.31 -5.70 -8.33
C VAL A 10 -2.11 -6.64 -8.40
N LEU A 11 -2.34 -7.89 -8.75
CA LEU A 11 -1.31 -8.89 -8.99
C LEU A 11 -1.06 -9.00 -10.50
N THR A 12 0.20 -8.90 -10.90
CA THR A 12 0.59 -8.99 -12.31
C THR A 12 1.72 -10.00 -12.52
N ASN A 13 1.93 -10.41 -13.76
CA ASN A 13 3.18 -11.01 -14.17
C ASN A 13 4.25 -9.93 -14.49
N ASP A 14 5.42 -10.36 -14.93
CA ASP A 14 6.56 -9.52 -15.33
C ASP A 14 6.27 -8.58 -16.52
N LYS A 15 5.21 -8.87 -17.29
CA LYS A 15 4.74 -8.06 -18.43
C LYS A 15 3.63 -7.08 -18.06
N PHE A 16 3.30 -6.95 -16.76
CA PHE A 16 2.18 -6.15 -16.26
C PHE A 16 0.80 -6.63 -16.73
N GLU A 17 0.67 -7.90 -17.15
CA GLU A 17 -0.63 -8.51 -17.39
C GLU A 17 -1.28 -8.85 -16.05
N ILE A 18 -2.51 -8.39 -15.84
CA ILE A 18 -3.23 -8.57 -14.57
C ILE A 18 -3.64 -10.04 -14.42
N LEU A 19 -3.17 -10.65 -13.35
CA LEU A 19 -3.50 -12.03 -12.96
C LEU A 19 -4.64 -12.06 -11.95
N ASP A 20 -4.67 -11.07 -11.04
CA ASP A 20 -5.73 -10.89 -10.05
C ASP A 20 -5.81 -9.42 -9.62
N ARG A 21 -7.01 -9.00 -9.24
CA ARG A 21 -7.27 -7.67 -8.69
C ARG A 21 -8.44 -7.77 -7.74
N ASP A 22 -8.26 -7.28 -6.53
CA ASP A 22 -9.33 -7.29 -5.54
C ASP A 22 -9.13 -6.20 -4.48
N PHE A 23 -10.19 -5.91 -3.78
CA PHE A 23 -10.14 -5.06 -2.59
C PHE A 23 -11.15 -5.57 -1.55
N PHE A 24 -10.91 -5.22 -0.30
CA PHE A 24 -11.87 -5.50 0.77
C PHE A 24 -11.87 -4.41 1.82
N LEU A 25 -13.07 -4.12 2.30
CA LEU A 25 -13.30 -3.21 3.39
C LEU A 25 -13.00 -3.92 4.71
N ILE A 26 -12.44 -3.19 5.64
CA ILE A 26 -12.05 -3.68 6.95
C ILE A 26 -12.70 -2.79 7.99
N ASN A 27 -13.44 -3.37 8.92
CA ASN A 27 -14.00 -2.62 10.03
C ASN A 27 -12.86 -2.07 10.91
N PRO A 28 -12.70 -0.73 10.99
CA PRO A 28 -11.62 -0.13 11.76
C PRO A 28 -11.83 -0.18 13.27
N GLU A 29 -13.02 -0.60 13.74
CA GLU A 29 -13.46 -0.59 15.15
C GLU A 29 -13.31 0.78 15.85
N ARG A 30 -13.17 1.83 15.07
CA ARG A 30 -13.05 3.21 15.54
C ARG A 30 -13.78 4.17 14.62
N LYS A 31 -14.26 5.26 15.21
CA LYS A 31 -14.83 6.37 14.44
C LYS A 31 -13.77 6.98 13.52
N PHE A 32 -14.19 7.26 12.30
CA PHE A 32 -13.37 8.00 11.36
C PHE A 32 -13.13 9.43 11.86
N ASN A 33 -11.91 9.91 11.70
CA ASN A 33 -11.60 11.32 11.81
C ASN A 33 -11.37 11.85 10.39
N LEU A 34 -12.43 12.40 9.81
CA LEU A 34 -12.44 12.88 8.43
C LEU A 34 -11.91 14.30 8.29
N THR A 35 -11.77 15.03 9.40
CA THR A 35 -11.24 16.39 9.37
C THR A 35 -9.74 16.38 9.11
N GLY A 36 -9.34 17.05 8.04
CA GLY A 36 -7.94 17.31 7.74
C GLY A 36 -7.24 18.08 8.85
N ARG A 37 -5.94 17.91 9.02
CA ARG A 37 -5.12 18.84 9.81
C ARG A 37 -5.09 20.19 9.10
N LYS A 38 -4.73 21.27 9.84
CA LYS A 38 -4.50 22.59 9.22
C LYS A 38 -3.71 22.41 7.92
N ASP A 39 -4.24 22.95 6.82
CA ASP A 39 -3.68 22.89 5.47
C ASP A 39 -3.82 21.56 4.71
N GLN A 40 -4.57 20.60 5.22
CA GLN A 40 -4.92 19.37 4.50
C GLN A 40 -6.42 19.33 4.17
N ARG A 41 -6.76 18.78 3.00
CA ARG A 41 -8.16 18.54 2.64
C ARG A 41 -8.76 17.51 3.59
N ASP A 42 -10.07 17.61 3.83
CA ASP A 42 -10.79 16.57 4.55
C ASP A 42 -10.68 15.24 3.81
N LEU A 43 -10.56 14.16 4.58
CA LEU A 43 -10.52 12.81 4.02
C LEU A 43 -11.92 12.46 3.50
N GLN A 44 -12.00 12.10 2.25
CA GLN A 44 -13.22 11.57 1.66
C GLN A 44 -13.15 10.04 1.65
N LEU A 45 -14.14 9.39 2.25
CA LEU A 45 -14.31 7.95 2.17
C LEU A 45 -15.00 7.61 0.84
N HIS A 46 -14.57 6.52 0.21
CA HIS A 46 -15.21 6.03 -1.01
C HIS A 46 -16.55 5.35 -0.71
N PHE A 47 -16.63 4.65 0.41
CA PHE A 47 -17.84 4.00 0.92
C PHE A 47 -18.40 4.76 2.11
N SER A 48 -19.64 4.47 2.49
CA SER A 48 -20.23 5.02 3.71
C SER A 48 -19.56 4.46 4.96
N GLU A 49 -19.60 5.22 6.04
CA GLU A 49 -19.10 4.73 7.35
C GLU A 49 -19.79 3.43 7.77
N GLU A 50 -21.09 3.29 7.44
CA GLU A 50 -21.87 2.09 7.75
C GLU A 50 -21.32 0.86 7.02
N GLU A 51 -20.93 0.99 5.75
CA GLU A 51 -20.34 -0.12 4.99
C GLU A 51 -19.00 -0.57 5.62
N TYR A 52 -18.16 0.37 6.06
CA TYR A 52 -16.93 0.02 6.77
C TYR A 52 -17.22 -0.67 8.12
N TYR A 53 -18.15 -0.16 8.92
CA TYR A 53 -18.47 -0.75 10.23
C TYR A 53 -19.16 -2.13 10.14
N ASN A 54 -19.84 -2.40 9.04
CA ASN A 54 -20.46 -3.71 8.77
C ASN A 54 -19.51 -4.70 8.09
N SER A 55 -18.28 -4.27 7.77
CA SER A 55 -17.28 -5.12 7.14
C SER A 55 -16.59 -6.04 8.16
N PRO A 56 -15.97 -7.15 7.70
CA PRO A 56 -15.19 -8.02 8.57
C PRO A 56 -14.00 -7.30 9.23
N LEU A 57 -13.52 -7.85 10.33
CA LEU A 57 -12.33 -7.36 11.01
C LEU A 57 -11.05 -7.72 10.25
N PHE A 58 -9.96 -7.00 10.52
CA PHE A 58 -8.64 -7.30 9.97
C PHE A 58 -8.22 -8.76 10.20
N THR A 59 -8.61 -9.35 11.32
CA THR A 59 -8.27 -10.74 11.66
C THR A 59 -8.78 -11.75 10.67
N GLU A 60 -9.89 -11.48 9.98
CA GLU A 60 -10.47 -12.38 8.97
C GLU A 60 -9.69 -12.33 7.65
N TYR A 61 -9.10 -11.17 7.33
CA TYR A 61 -8.30 -10.98 6.13
C TYR A 61 -6.80 -11.17 6.34
N TYR A 62 -6.34 -11.22 7.61
CA TYR A 62 -4.93 -11.27 7.94
C TYR A 62 -4.17 -12.38 7.19
N GLY A 63 -4.70 -13.59 7.17
CA GLY A 63 -4.05 -14.73 6.49
C GLY A 63 -3.91 -14.49 4.99
N ARG A 64 -4.95 -13.97 4.35
CA ARG A 64 -4.94 -13.65 2.91
C ARG A 64 -3.94 -12.54 2.59
N ILE A 65 -3.95 -11.45 3.37
CA ILE A 65 -3.02 -10.33 3.19
C ILE A 65 -1.58 -10.80 3.38
N LYS A 66 -1.32 -11.57 4.45
CA LYS A 66 0.02 -12.09 4.74
C LYS A 66 0.53 -12.99 3.61
N ASN A 67 -0.28 -13.93 3.14
CA ASN A 67 0.11 -14.85 2.08
C ASN A 67 0.36 -14.11 0.76
N LEU A 68 -0.43 -13.07 0.46
CA LEU A 68 -0.24 -12.27 -0.72
C LEU A 68 1.08 -11.48 -0.67
N ILE A 69 1.36 -10.82 0.46
CA ILE A 69 2.52 -9.92 0.59
C ILE A 69 3.83 -10.69 0.78
N GLU A 70 3.81 -11.80 1.52
CA GLU A 70 5.00 -12.62 1.82
C GLU A 70 5.22 -13.75 0.79
N ALA A 71 4.48 -13.79 -0.32
CA ALA A 71 4.67 -14.79 -1.35
C ALA A 71 6.10 -14.72 -1.92
N LYS A 72 6.68 -15.88 -2.15
CA LYS A 72 8.03 -15.99 -2.71
C LYS A 72 8.04 -15.50 -4.16
N ASP A 73 9.17 -14.91 -4.52
CA ASP A 73 9.43 -14.44 -5.88
C ASP A 73 8.46 -13.33 -6.38
N GLN A 74 7.82 -12.62 -5.45
CA GLN A 74 7.00 -11.47 -5.75
C GLN A 74 7.70 -10.16 -5.35
N LEU A 75 7.53 -9.15 -6.20
CA LEU A 75 7.88 -7.77 -5.88
C LEU A 75 6.64 -7.07 -5.33
N VAL A 76 6.76 -6.46 -4.17
CA VAL A 76 5.71 -5.60 -3.61
C VAL A 76 6.04 -4.16 -3.96
N ILE A 77 5.14 -3.51 -4.68
CA ILE A 77 5.30 -2.11 -5.10
C ILE A 77 4.10 -1.31 -4.62
N GLY A 78 4.34 -0.12 -4.10
CA GLY A 78 3.28 0.81 -3.73
C GLY A 78 3.74 2.26 -3.84
N HIS A 79 2.83 3.21 -3.77
CA HIS A 79 3.13 4.64 -3.83
C HIS A 79 3.17 5.22 -2.42
N ALA A 80 4.32 5.72 -1.97
CA ALA A 80 4.57 6.09 -0.58
C ALA A 80 4.30 4.92 0.40
N ILE A 81 4.62 3.72 -0.01
CA ILE A 81 4.26 2.42 0.61
C ILE A 81 4.70 2.26 2.07
N SER A 82 5.63 3.07 2.53
CA SER A 82 6.02 3.11 3.94
C SER A 82 4.84 3.42 4.87
N ASN A 83 3.83 4.17 4.37
CA ASN A 83 2.60 4.45 5.11
C ASN A 83 1.77 3.18 5.26
N ASP A 84 1.59 2.42 4.16
CA ASP A 84 0.82 1.16 4.14
C ASP A 84 1.48 0.11 5.03
N ALA A 85 2.80 0.00 4.99
CA ALA A 85 3.57 -0.83 5.90
C ALA A 85 3.34 -0.44 7.37
N GLY A 86 3.21 0.87 7.64
CA GLY A 86 2.86 1.40 8.96
C GLY A 86 1.45 1.02 9.42
N PHE A 87 0.46 1.08 8.52
CA PHE A 87 -0.92 0.64 8.79
C PHE A 87 -0.99 -0.86 9.07
N LEU A 88 -0.35 -1.69 8.26
CA LEU A 88 -0.29 -3.14 8.47
C LEU A 88 0.36 -3.49 9.80
N ARG A 89 1.47 -2.83 10.14
CA ARG A 89 2.15 -2.99 11.42
C ARG A 89 1.23 -2.66 12.60
N THR A 90 0.52 -1.54 12.50
CA THR A 90 -0.42 -1.11 13.54
C THR A 90 -1.57 -2.10 13.70
N ALA A 91 -2.13 -2.60 12.59
CA ALA A 91 -3.18 -3.60 12.61
C ALA A 91 -2.70 -4.92 13.26
N CYS A 92 -1.54 -5.44 12.85
CA CYS A 92 -0.97 -6.64 13.48
C CYS A 92 -0.79 -6.47 15.00
N ARG A 93 -0.34 -5.29 15.45
CA ARG A 93 -0.20 -5.00 16.88
C ARG A 93 -1.54 -5.00 17.62
N ILE A 94 -2.53 -4.27 17.08
CA ILE A 94 -3.86 -4.14 17.70
C ILE A 94 -4.53 -5.51 17.85
N TYR A 95 -4.43 -6.34 16.80
CA TYR A 95 -5.08 -7.64 16.77
C TYR A 95 -4.19 -8.79 17.22
N LYS A 96 -3.03 -8.49 17.85
CA LYS A 96 -2.08 -9.49 18.37
C LYS A 96 -1.73 -10.57 17.35
N ARG A 97 -1.52 -10.16 16.09
CA ARG A 97 -1.11 -11.04 15.00
C ARG A 97 0.39 -10.97 14.78
N PRO A 98 1.04 -12.06 14.33
CA PRO A 98 2.42 -12.02 13.91
C PRO A 98 2.66 -10.93 12.88
N PRO A 99 3.85 -10.31 12.83
CA PRO A 99 4.15 -9.27 11.85
C PRO A 99 4.12 -9.83 10.43
N ILE A 100 3.77 -8.97 9.49
CA ILE A 100 3.94 -9.21 8.05
C ILE A 100 5.26 -8.54 7.68
N ASN A 101 6.26 -9.33 7.31
CA ASN A 101 7.61 -8.86 6.98
C ASN A 101 7.85 -9.01 5.48
N PHE A 102 8.19 -7.91 4.81
CA PHE A 102 8.40 -7.90 3.37
C PHE A 102 9.35 -6.79 2.94
N GLU A 103 10.00 -7.02 1.80
CA GLU A 103 10.71 -5.98 1.06
C GLU A 103 9.71 -5.33 0.09
N PHE A 104 9.91 -4.06 -0.20
CA PHE A 104 9.06 -3.33 -1.12
C PHE A 104 9.85 -2.32 -1.95
N TYR A 105 9.21 -1.85 -3.00
CA TYR A 105 9.68 -0.75 -3.83
C TYR A 105 8.65 0.38 -3.83
N ASP A 106 9.12 1.61 -3.68
CA ASP A 106 8.28 2.80 -3.59
C ASP A 106 8.22 3.53 -4.93
N SER A 107 7.08 3.48 -5.60
CA SER A 107 6.88 4.11 -6.90
C SER A 107 6.97 5.65 -6.86
N GLN A 108 6.72 6.29 -5.70
CA GLN A 108 6.95 7.72 -5.52
C GLN A 108 8.44 8.06 -5.62
N LYS A 109 9.29 7.23 -5.03
CA LYS A 109 10.74 7.39 -5.11
C LYS A 109 11.25 7.02 -6.50
N MET A 110 10.72 5.95 -7.13
CA MET A 110 11.04 5.63 -8.53
C MET A 110 10.76 6.82 -9.45
N TYR A 111 9.59 7.46 -9.30
CA TYR A 111 9.23 8.66 -10.05
C TYR A 111 10.22 9.80 -9.81
N SER A 112 10.59 10.03 -8.55
CA SER A 112 11.51 11.11 -8.18
C SER A 112 12.90 10.90 -8.78
N GLU A 113 13.43 9.69 -8.77
CA GLU A 113 14.71 9.36 -9.37
C GLU A 113 14.65 9.44 -10.90
N PHE A 114 13.61 8.90 -11.51
CA PHE A 114 13.42 8.88 -12.95
C PHE A 114 13.34 10.29 -13.56
N PHE A 115 12.57 11.17 -12.94
CA PHE A 115 12.38 12.55 -13.43
C PHE A 115 13.30 13.57 -12.77
N ASN A 116 14.26 13.14 -11.96
CA ASN A 116 15.11 14.00 -11.15
C ASN A 116 14.31 15.05 -10.34
N ASN A 117 13.18 14.60 -9.80
CA ASN A 117 12.26 15.44 -9.03
C ASN A 117 12.63 15.38 -7.55
N LYS A 118 13.02 16.52 -6.97
CA LYS A 118 13.41 16.61 -5.55
C LYS A 118 12.24 16.60 -4.58
N SER A 119 11.04 16.83 -5.07
CA SER A 119 9.82 16.88 -4.24
C SER A 119 9.06 15.57 -4.32
N SER A 120 8.45 15.15 -3.21
CA SER A 120 7.47 14.05 -3.25
C SER A 120 6.29 14.45 -4.12
N ILE A 121 5.74 13.49 -4.84
CA ILE A 121 4.57 13.68 -5.70
C ILE A 121 3.46 12.74 -5.24
N SER A 122 2.22 13.18 -5.24
CA SER A 122 1.07 12.30 -5.02
C SER A 122 0.87 11.38 -6.22
N LEU A 123 0.24 10.23 -5.99
CA LEU A 123 -0.08 9.27 -7.05
C LEU A 123 -0.94 9.91 -8.15
N GLU A 124 -1.95 10.69 -7.75
CA GLU A 124 -2.81 11.44 -8.67
C GLU A 124 -2.00 12.38 -9.56
N ASN A 125 -1.16 13.22 -8.96
CA ASN A 125 -0.35 14.18 -9.71
C ASN A 125 0.68 13.49 -10.64
N ALA A 126 1.25 12.35 -10.20
CA ALA A 126 2.14 11.57 -11.03
C ALA A 126 1.42 10.98 -12.25
N GLY A 127 0.21 10.46 -12.03
CA GLY A 127 -0.65 9.96 -13.11
C GLY A 127 -1.04 11.06 -14.10
N GLU A 128 -1.45 12.23 -13.62
CA GLU A 128 -1.79 13.38 -14.48
C GLU A 128 -0.61 13.85 -15.33
N LYS A 129 0.58 13.94 -14.75
CA LYS A 129 1.79 14.35 -15.49
C LYS A 129 2.21 13.38 -16.58
N LEU A 130 1.91 12.10 -16.42
CA LEU A 130 2.17 11.08 -17.42
C LEU A 130 0.96 10.79 -18.31
N HIS A 131 -0.11 11.58 -18.21
CA HIS A 131 -1.34 11.42 -18.99
C HIS A 131 -1.93 10.01 -18.87
N LEU A 132 -1.81 9.40 -17.70
CA LEU A 132 -2.42 8.10 -17.44
C LEU A 132 -3.94 8.26 -17.36
N GLU A 133 -4.65 7.24 -17.85
CA GLU A 133 -6.11 7.22 -17.76
C GLU A 133 -6.52 7.34 -16.28
N ARG A 134 -7.38 8.30 -15.99
CA ARG A 134 -7.93 8.46 -14.64
C ARG A 134 -8.79 7.24 -14.34
N VAL A 135 -8.45 6.58 -13.26
CA VAL A 135 -9.34 5.60 -12.67
C VAL A 135 -10.54 6.36 -12.12
N ASN A 136 -11.73 5.90 -12.43
CA ASN A 136 -12.98 6.63 -12.14
C ASN A 136 -13.24 6.85 -10.64
N TYR A 137 -12.47 6.22 -9.77
CA TYR A 137 -12.67 6.23 -8.32
C TYR A 137 -11.33 6.40 -7.60
N LEU A 138 -10.79 7.61 -7.58
CA LEU A 138 -9.65 7.96 -6.72
C LEU A 138 -9.99 7.64 -5.26
N HIS A 139 -9.02 7.09 -4.54
CA HIS A 139 -9.14 6.66 -3.14
C HIS A 139 -9.87 5.34 -2.90
N LYS A 140 -10.15 4.55 -3.91
CA LYS A 140 -10.46 3.15 -3.77
C LYS A 140 -9.15 2.35 -3.88
N SER A 141 -8.86 1.50 -2.91
CA SER A 141 -7.52 0.94 -2.75
C SER A 141 -7.02 0.09 -3.92
N ASP A 142 -7.90 -0.63 -4.62
CA ASP A 142 -7.52 -1.38 -5.82
C ASP A 142 -7.33 -0.49 -7.06
N ASP A 143 -8.02 0.66 -7.11
CA ASP A 143 -7.85 1.66 -8.17
C ASP A 143 -6.52 2.41 -7.98
N ASP A 144 -6.14 2.72 -6.75
CA ASP A 144 -4.82 3.29 -6.43
C ASP A 144 -3.70 2.28 -6.72
N ALA A 145 -3.91 0.99 -6.44
CA ALA A 145 -2.99 -0.08 -6.81
C ALA A 145 -2.85 -0.21 -8.34
N PHE A 146 -3.96 -0.12 -9.08
CA PHE A 146 -3.96 -0.16 -10.54
C PHE A 146 -3.23 1.07 -11.13
N LEU A 147 -3.48 2.26 -10.61
CA LEU A 147 -2.79 3.47 -11.06
C LEU A 147 -1.28 3.38 -10.74
N THR A 148 -0.91 2.83 -9.58
CA THR A 148 0.49 2.57 -9.24
C THR A 148 1.15 1.61 -10.22
N MET A 149 0.48 0.52 -10.57
CA MET A 149 0.95 -0.44 -11.59
C MET A 149 1.16 0.26 -12.94
N THR A 150 0.17 1.02 -13.40
CA THR A 150 0.23 1.74 -14.68
C THR A 150 1.34 2.79 -14.70
N LEU A 151 1.56 3.48 -13.58
CA LEU A 151 2.65 4.43 -13.40
C LEU A 151 4.02 3.74 -13.61
N VAL A 152 4.25 2.64 -12.91
CA VAL A 152 5.51 1.88 -13.01
C VAL A 152 5.69 1.30 -14.41
N GLN A 153 4.64 0.71 -14.99
CA GLN A 153 4.66 0.20 -16.37
C GLN A 153 5.04 1.29 -17.38
N THR A 154 4.49 2.50 -17.20
CA THR A 154 4.77 3.63 -18.10
C THR A 154 6.22 4.07 -17.99
N MET A 155 6.77 4.16 -16.78
CA MET A 155 8.19 4.48 -16.59
C MET A 155 9.10 3.41 -17.22
N CYS A 156 8.78 2.12 -17.06
CA CYS A 156 9.50 1.02 -17.72
C CYS A 156 9.45 1.15 -19.25
N LYS A 157 8.28 1.47 -19.82
CA LYS A 157 8.13 1.70 -21.27
C LYS A 157 8.94 2.89 -21.78
N LEU A 158 8.95 4.00 -21.04
CA LEU A 158 9.73 5.19 -21.40
C LEU A 158 11.24 4.92 -21.40
N MET A 159 11.71 4.00 -20.57
CA MET A 159 13.11 3.57 -20.52
C MET A 159 13.43 2.41 -21.46
N GLU A 160 12.41 1.79 -22.05
CA GLU A 160 12.55 0.55 -22.83
C GLU A 160 13.22 -0.58 -22.03
N LEU A 161 12.93 -0.65 -20.72
CA LEU A 161 13.49 -1.62 -19.79
C LEU A 161 12.40 -2.50 -19.17
N PRO A 162 12.69 -3.79 -18.94
CA PRO A 162 11.84 -4.62 -18.09
C PRO A 162 11.92 -4.16 -16.63
N LEU A 163 10.89 -4.48 -15.84
CA LEU A 163 10.77 -4.03 -14.44
C LEU A 163 12.02 -4.36 -13.61
N GLU A 164 12.55 -5.59 -13.74
CA GLU A 164 13.73 -6.03 -12.99
C GLU A 164 14.96 -5.16 -13.22
N GLN A 165 15.15 -4.67 -14.44
CA GLN A 165 16.24 -3.76 -14.78
C GLN A 165 15.92 -2.32 -14.35
N PHE A 166 14.69 -1.89 -14.51
CA PHE A 166 14.26 -0.55 -14.11
C PHE A 166 14.44 -0.31 -12.60
N ILE A 167 14.08 -1.26 -11.75
CA ILE A 167 14.24 -1.12 -10.28
C ILE A 167 15.68 -0.98 -9.85
N LEU A 168 16.64 -1.54 -10.61
CA LEU A 168 18.09 -1.38 -10.32
C LEU A 168 18.56 0.06 -10.55
N LEU A 169 17.88 0.83 -11.38
CA LEU A 169 18.15 2.25 -11.62
C LEU A 169 17.54 3.15 -10.53
N CYS A 170 16.71 2.60 -9.67
CA CYS A 170 16.00 3.32 -8.62
C CYS A 170 16.37 2.78 -7.22
N PRO A 171 17.63 2.83 -6.79
CA PRO A 171 18.08 2.18 -5.56
C PRO A 171 17.44 2.75 -4.30
N THR A 172 17.02 4.02 -4.29
CA THR A 172 16.37 4.63 -3.12
C THR A 172 14.92 4.18 -2.96
N SER A 173 14.33 3.57 -4.00
CA SER A 173 12.96 3.07 -3.94
C SER A 173 12.81 1.82 -3.07
N LYS A 174 13.88 1.04 -2.92
CA LYS A 174 13.87 -0.18 -2.11
C LYS A 174 13.75 0.14 -0.62
N GLY A 175 12.85 -0.56 0.05
CA GLY A 175 12.66 -0.50 1.49
C GLY A 175 12.24 -1.85 2.05
N GLU A 176 12.12 -1.92 3.36
CA GLU A 176 11.66 -3.12 4.03
C GLU A 176 10.76 -2.81 5.23
N SER A 177 9.79 -3.66 5.47
CA SER A 177 9.01 -3.74 6.69
C SER A 177 9.48 -4.95 7.49
N LYS A 178 10.40 -4.73 8.42
CA LYS A 178 10.90 -5.75 9.35
C LYS A 178 10.67 -5.33 10.79
N TRP A 179 10.28 -6.28 11.61
CA TRP A 179 10.07 -6.07 13.02
C TRP A 179 10.97 -6.98 13.83
N ASN A 180 11.48 -6.44 14.90
CA ASN A 180 12.15 -7.25 15.92
C ASN A 180 11.08 -8.00 16.73
N LYS A 181 10.82 -9.27 16.36
CA LYS A 181 9.76 -10.12 16.95
C LYS A 181 9.85 -10.23 18.46
N ILE A 182 11.05 -10.16 19.04
CA ILE A 182 11.30 -10.48 20.45
C ILE A 182 10.78 -9.37 21.37
N HIS A 183 10.97 -8.12 21.01
CA HIS A 183 10.55 -6.99 21.85
C HIS A 183 9.08 -6.59 21.71
N TYR A 184 8.45 -6.95 20.61
CA TYR A 184 7.13 -6.45 20.27
C TYR A 184 5.98 -7.30 20.82
N PHE A 185 6.23 -8.59 20.99
CA PHE A 185 5.23 -9.55 21.47
C PHE A 185 5.45 -9.98 22.91
N SER A 186 6.64 -9.81 23.50
CA SER A 186 6.88 -10.17 24.89
C SER A 186 6.18 -9.23 25.88
N GLU A 187 5.98 -7.96 25.51
CA GLU A 187 5.27 -7.02 26.39
C GLU A 187 3.74 -7.18 26.30
N ASP A 188 3.20 -7.58 25.13
CA ASP A 188 1.76 -7.72 24.91
C ASP A 188 1.23 -9.12 25.31
N PHE A 189 2.08 -10.15 25.39
CA PHE A 189 1.66 -11.51 25.78
C PHE A 189 1.71 -11.77 27.27
N ASN A 190 2.45 -10.97 28.03
CA ASN A 190 2.51 -11.12 29.50
C ASN A 190 1.30 -10.52 30.24
N GLU A 191 0.39 -9.84 29.54
CA GLU A 191 -0.88 -9.37 30.12
C GLU A 191 -2.05 -10.36 29.97
N ILE A 192 -1.82 -11.58 29.48
CA ILE A 192 -2.87 -12.58 29.22
C ILE A 192 -2.70 -13.85 30.08
N VAL A 193 -1.92 -13.79 31.15
CA VAL A 193 -1.84 -14.91 32.13
C VAL A 193 -2.42 -14.48 33.45
#